data_c165f4c06b1c8ab27e4553567b52c764
#
_entry.id   c165f4c06b1c8ab27e4553567b52c764
#
_cell.length_a   1.000
_cell.length_b   1.000
_cell.length_c   1.000
_cell.angle_alpha   90.00
_cell.angle_beta   90.00
_cell.angle_gamma   90.00
#
_symmetry.space_group_name_H-M   'P 1'
#
loop_
_entity.id
_entity.type
_entity.pdbx_description
1 polymer ?
#
loop_
_entity_poly.entity_id
_entity_poly.type
_entity_poly.pdbx_seq_one_letter_code
_entity_poly.pdbx_strand_id
1 'polypeptide(L)'
;MAKIEVKELSPNLVHARGGEVVLYKRGDSARWQARFKLKDAKWHRVATKYQNTQYAAQAACEAYDRARFLLEENIPVSSKRFDVVANLAVEEMTKQLASGVGKSVYKDYITAIRKYLVPFFGHKFMNSIGYEELKLFGEWRIKEMKRKPVASTVTTHTSALNRVFDCAVERGWLAHSQVPKIKNTGAKGTVREALTKSEYKQLTSYMPAWCLRGRTPKTVEMRELLRDYILILVNTGIRHGTEAMSLKWRDINYHSANGERYLELTVNGKVGKRTLIANHNTEIYLKRLQMRQPELAKLSFEALLKRRVNEPVFKLASGETTRNLIGTFRNLMRDSGIDKDRLAKEKRSLYSLRHTYAHFELLRGRVDVYTLATQMGTSVKMIEQHYGHMKPRMQAEMIAGKRHVAKMAESAAVAEKPKLERVK
;
A
#
# COMPACT_ATOMS: atom_id res chain seq x y z
N MET A 1 43.75 -39.07 -6.37
CA MET A 1 42.52 -38.95 -7.15
C MET A 1 42.31 -40.28 -7.89
N ALA A 2 41.15 -40.94 -7.73
CA ALA A 2 40.84 -42.18 -8.45
C ALA A 2 40.76 -41.85 -9.96
N LYS A 3 41.43 -42.62 -10.80
CA LYS A 3 41.41 -42.51 -12.25
C LYS A 3 40.01 -42.91 -12.72
N ILE A 4 39.28 -42.02 -13.41
CA ILE A 4 38.00 -42.36 -14.02
C ILE A 4 38.25 -43.23 -15.23
N GLU A 5 37.59 -44.34 -15.29
CA GLU A 5 37.66 -45.24 -16.42
C GLU A 5 37.00 -44.60 -17.65
N VAL A 6 37.78 -44.42 -18.73
CA VAL A 6 37.31 -43.80 -19.97
C VAL A 6 37.55 -44.76 -21.12
N LYS A 7 36.54 -44.89 -21.99
CA LYS A 7 36.59 -45.67 -23.21
C LYS A 7 36.63 -44.71 -24.42
N GLU A 8 37.77 -44.64 -25.08
CA GLU A 8 37.91 -43.84 -26.30
C GLU A 8 37.25 -44.59 -27.49
N LEU A 9 36.34 -43.90 -28.17
CA LEU A 9 35.66 -44.37 -29.35
C LEU A 9 36.22 -43.75 -30.62
N SER A 10 36.73 -42.53 -30.50
CA SER A 10 37.43 -41.78 -31.55
C SER A 10 38.24 -40.63 -30.90
N PRO A 11 39.19 -40.01 -31.67
CA PRO A 11 39.97 -38.87 -31.14
C PRO A 11 39.15 -37.70 -30.56
N ASN A 12 37.89 -37.60 -30.96
CA ASN A 12 36.98 -36.55 -30.56
C ASN A 12 35.74 -37.05 -29.79
N LEU A 13 35.69 -38.33 -29.38
CA LEU A 13 34.54 -38.93 -28.69
C LEU A 13 35.02 -39.95 -27.65
N VAL A 14 34.70 -39.73 -26.42
CA VAL A 14 35.09 -40.58 -25.29
C VAL A 14 33.86 -40.87 -24.41
N HIS A 15 33.68 -42.08 -23.98
CA HIS A 15 32.70 -42.48 -22.99
C HIS A 15 33.33 -42.62 -21.64
N ALA A 16 32.68 -42.09 -20.62
CA ALA A 16 33.03 -42.26 -19.23
C ALA A 16 31.85 -42.88 -18.47
N ARG A 17 32.12 -43.47 -17.32
CA ARG A 17 31.09 -44.07 -16.43
C ARG A 17 30.21 -45.07 -17.15
N GLY A 18 30.84 -46.06 -17.79
CA GLY A 18 30.08 -47.11 -18.51
C GLY A 18 29.24 -46.61 -19.70
N GLY A 19 29.48 -45.41 -20.20
CA GLY A 19 28.72 -44.79 -21.30
C GLY A 19 27.62 -43.82 -20.90
N GLU A 20 27.33 -43.65 -19.60
CA GLU A 20 26.36 -42.67 -19.11
C GLU A 20 26.75 -41.24 -19.43
N VAL A 21 28.07 -40.96 -19.46
CA VAL A 21 28.63 -39.65 -19.75
C VAL A 21 29.44 -39.72 -21.06
N VAL A 22 29.08 -38.88 -22.02
CA VAL A 22 29.72 -38.80 -23.32
C VAL A 22 30.49 -37.47 -23.43
N LEU A 23 31.82 -37.55 -23.59
CA LEU A 23 32.66 -36.42 -23.91
C LEU A 23 32.86 -36.30 -25.41
N TYR A 24 32.85 -35.09 -25.93
CA TYR A 24 33.05 -34.81 -27.34
C TYR A 24 33.74 -33.44 -27.55
N LYS A 25 34.50 -33.33 -28.63
CA LYS A 25 35.05 -32.07 -29.10
C LYS A 25 34.11 -31.51 -30.19
N ARG A 26 34.00 -30.21 -30.22
CA ARG A 26 33.11 -29.50 -31.14
C ARG A 26 33.94 -28.70 -32.13
N GLY A 27 33.94 -29.16 -33.41
CA GLY A 27 34.74 -28.52 -34.45
C GLY A 27 36.22 -28.45 -34.06
N ASP A 28 36.86 -27.30 -34.25
CA ASP A 28 38.28 -27.05 -33.96
C ASP A 28 38.56 -26.76 -32.47
N SER A 29 37.62 -26.98 -31.60
CA SER A 29 37.82 -26.72 -30.17
C SER A 29 38.71 -27.74 -29.51
N ALA A 30 39.82 -27.30 -28.94
CA ALA A 30 40.71 -28.12 -28.13
C ALA A 30 40.08 -28.61 -26.83
N ARG A 31 38.96 -27.96 -26.35
CA ARG A 31 38.30 -28.26 -25.09
C ARG A 31 37.21 -29.30 -25.26
N TRP A 32 37.15 -30.19 -24.28
CA TRP A 32 36.10 -31.19 -24.20
C TRP A 32 34.77 -30.57 -23.71
N GLN A 33 33.69 -31.04 -24.29
CA GLN A 33 32.33 -30.88 -23.82
C GLN A 33 31.77 -32.22 -23.39
N ALA A 34 30.81 -32.23 -22.49
CA ALA A 34 30.14 -33.42 -22.05
C ALA A 34 28.63 -33.34 -22.30
N ARG A 35 28.03 -34.48 -22.57
CA ARG A 35 26.58 -34.66 -22.56
C ARG A 35 26.23 -35.93 -21.83
N PHE A 36 25.09 -35.92 -21.17
CA PHE A 36 24.55 -37.08 -20.47
C PHE A 36 23.02 -37.00 -20.44
N LYS A 37 22.37 -38.11 -20.21
CA LYS A 37 20.93 -38.22 -20.10
C LYS A 37 20.58 -38.69 -18.71
N LEU A 38 19.63 -38.02 -18.06
CA LEU A 38 19.12 -38.40 -16.74
C LEU A 38 17.77 -39.14 -16.85
N LYS A 39 17.21 -39.55 -15.72
CA LYS A 39 15.88 -40.22 -15.61
C LYS A 39 14.73 -39.39 -16.19
N ASP A 40 14.87 -38.07 -16.29
CA ASP A 40 13.92 -37.15 -16.92
C ASP A 40 13.90 -37.28 -18.47
N ALA A 41 14.71 -38.18 -19.02
CA ALA A 41 14.91 -38.41 -20.44
C ALA A 41 15.45 -37.21 -21.24
N LYS A 42 15.91 -36.14 -20.58
CA LYS A 42 16.48 -34.97 -21.24
C LYS A 42 18.00 -35.04 -21.36
N TRP A 43 18.50 -34.46 -22.44
CA TRP A 43 19.94 -34.31 -22.65
C TRP A 43 20.47 -33.06 -21.90
N HIS A 44 21.43 -33.31 -21.01
CA HIS A 44 22.18 -32.23 -20.35
C HIS A 44 23.53 -32.07 -21.02
N ARG A 45 23.97 -30.85 -21.25
CA ARG A 45 25.26 -30.49 -21.89
C ARG A 45 26.05 -29.60 -20.97
N VAL A 46 27.33 -29.92 -20.79
CA VAL A 46 28.23 -29.21 -19.91
C VAL A 46 29.56 -28.93 -20.60
N ALA A 47 30.07 -27.71 -20.51
CA ALA A 47 31.42 -27.39 -20.94
C ALA A 47 32.40 -27.74 -19.82
N THR A 48 33.32 -28.68 -20.08
CA THR A 48 34.26 -29.15 -19.05
C THR A 48 35.39 -28.15 -18.79
N LYS A 49 35.64 -27.21 -19.71
CA LYS A 49 36.73 -26.24 -19.71
C LYS A 49 38.15 -26.83 -19.85
N TYR A 50 38.29 -28.15 -19.89
CA TYR A 50 39.57 -28.84 -19.93
C TYR A 50 39.87 -29.36 -21.34
N GLN A 51 41.19 -29.38 -21.69
CA GLN A 51 41.72 -30.01 -22.90
C GLN A 51 42.17 -31.45 -22.63
N ASN A 52 42.67 -31.72 -21.43
CA ASN A 52 43.07 -33.08 -21.01
C ASN A 52 41.84 -33.93 -20.76
N THR A 53 41.80 -35.13 -21.37
CA THR A 53 40.68 -36.07 -21.36
C THR A 53 40.33 -36.52 -19.93
N GLN A 54 41.31 -36.82 -19.08
CA GLN A 54 41.05 -37.30 -17.72
C GLN A 54 40.40 -36.19 -16.84
N TYR A 55 40.93 -34.96 -16.91
CA TYR A 55 40.33 -33.85 -16.17
C TYR A 55 38.93 -33.49 -16.70
N ALA A 56 38.74 -33.60 -18.01
CA ALA A 56 37.44 -33.38 -18.63
C ALA A 56 36.44 -34.46 -18.18
N ALA A 57 36.86 -35.75 -18.16
CA ALA A 57 36.01 -36.86 -17.70
C ALA A 57 35.65 -36.71 -16.23
N GLN A 58 36.57 -36.29 -15.37
CA GLN A 58 36.29 -36.02 -13.96
C GLN A 58 35.23 -34.93 -13.80
N ALA A 59 35.44 -33.76 -14.42
CA ALA A 59 34.49 -32.65 -14.37
C ALA A 59 33.11 -33.02 -14.95
N ALA A 60 33.08 -33.87 -15.98
CA ALA A 60 31.82 -34.34 -16.58
C ALA A 60 31.07 -35.32 -15.66
N CYS A 61 31.77 -36.23 -14.99
CA CYS A 61 31.19 -37.14 -14.01
C CYS A 61 30.68 -36.42 -12.76
N GLU A 62 31.44 -35.46 -12.26
CA GLU A 62 31.00 -34.58 -11.14
C GLU A 62 29.73 -33.79 -11.51
N ALA A 63 29.67 -33.27 -12.73
CA ALA A 63 28.48 -32.57 -13.24
C ALA A 63 27.27 -33.52 -13.38
N TYR A 64 27.49 -34.75 -13.83
CA TYR A 64 26.45 -35.78 -13.90
C TYR A 64 25.91 -36.14 -12.51
N ASP A 65 26.78 -36.40 -11.55
CA ASP A 65 26.37 -36.77 -10.19
C ASP A 65 25.61 -35.64 -9.51
N ARG A 66 26.10 -34.42 -9.70
CA ARG A 66 25.40 -33.22 -9.21
C ARG A 66 24.02 -33.05 -9.86
N ALA A 67 23.93 -33.25 -11.17
CA ALA A 67 22.66 -33.11 -11.88
C ALA A 67 21.66 -34.19 -11.47
N ARG A 68 22.15 -35.45 -11.29
CA ARG A 68 21.34 -36.56 -10.77
C ARG A 68 20.80 -36.27 -9.37
N PHE A 69 21.66 -35.83 -8.46
CA PHE A 69 21.27 -35.43 -7.10
C PHE A 69 20.22 -34.32 -7.12
N LEU A 70 20.42 -33.27 -7.93
CA LEU A 70 19.44 -32.19 -8.05
C LEU A 70 18.09 -32.71 -8.54
N LEU A 71 18.09 -33.66 -9.50
CA LEU A 71 16.85 -34.23 -10.02
C LEU A 71 16.13 -35.07 -8.96
N GLU A 72 16.88 -35.88 -8.18
CA GLU A 72 16.37 -36.69 -7.08
C GLU A 72 15.71 -35.80 -5.99
N GLU A 73 16.28 -34.63 -5.72
CA GLU A 73 15.76 -33.62 -4.79
C GLU A 73 14.67 -32.71 -5.42
N ASN A 74 14.20 -32.99 -6.62
CA ASN A 74 13.24 -32.15 -7.37
C ASN A 74 13.72 -30.68 -7.56
N ILE A 75 15.03 -30.49 -7.66
CA ILE A 75 15.65 -29.19 -7.94
C ILE A 75 15.98 -29.10 -9.43
N PRO A 76 15.58 -28.02 -10.14
CA PRO A 76 15.90 -27.85 -11.56
C PRO A 76 17.40 -27.85 -11.84
N VAL A 77 17.83 -28.70 -12.76
CA VAL A 77 19.23 -28.82 -13.18
C VAL A 77 19.72 -27.57 -13.94
N SER A 78 18.80 -26.92 -14.66
CA SER A 78 19.09 -25.70 -15.42
C SER A 78 18.26 -24.55 -14.90
N SER A 79 18.86 -23.37 -14.79
CA SER A 79 18.19 -22.14 -14.39
C SER A 79 18.26 -21.10 -15.51
N LYS A 80 17.42 -20.10 -15.46
CA LYS A 80 17.39 -18.98 -16.42
C LYS A 80 17.95 -17.71 -15.79
N ARG A 81 18.40 -16.78 -16.63
CA ARG A 81 18.82 -15.46 -16.18
C ARG A 81 17.62 -14.68 -15.66
N PHE A 82 17.87 -13.84 -14.67
CA PHE A 82 16.82 -13.02 -14.03
C PHE A 82 16.12 -12.08 -15.01
N ASP A 83 16.86 -11.44 -15.93
CA ASP A 83 16.28 -10.54 -16.94
C ASP A 83 15.24 -11.22 -17.83
N VAL A 84 15.52 -12.46 -18.25
CA VAL A 84 14.58 -13.26 -19.07
C VAL A 84 13.29 -13.54 -18.29
N VAL A 85 13.42 -14.01 -17.06
CA VAL A 85 12.25 -14.35 -16.21
C VAL A 85 11.47 -13.08 -15.81
N ALA A 86 12.18 -12.00 -15.50
CA ALA A 86 11.58 -10.72 -15.15
C ALA A 86 10.73 -10.14 -16.30
N ASN A 87 11.22 -10.24 -17.54
CA ASN A 87 10.45 -9.81 -18.71
C ASN A 87 9.16 -10.61 -18.88
N LEU A 88 9.21 -11.93 -18.73
CA LEU A 88 8.01 -12.77 -18.77
C LEU A 88 7.00 -12.42 -17.68
N ALA A 89 7.47 -12.20 -16.43
CA ALA A 89 6.61 -11.79 -15.34
C ALA A 89 5.97 -10.39 -15.59
N VAL A 90 6.72 -9.46 -16.20
CA VAL A 90 6.21 -8.14 -16.60
C VAL A 90 5.17 -8.26 -17.70
N GLU A 91 5.40 -9.09 -18.72
CA GLU A 91 4.44 -9.34 -19.80
C GLU A 91 3.13 -9.89 -19.26
N GLU A 92 3.21 -10.89 -18.38
CA GLU A 92 2.04 -11.49 -17.74
C GLU A 92 1.24 -10.48 -16.92
N MET A 93 1.90 -9.71 -16.04
CA MET A 93 1.26 -8.65 -15.27
C MET A 93 0.64 -7.57 -16.18
N THR A 94 1.28 -7.23 -17.29
CA THR A 94 0.78 -6.27 -18.27
C THR A 94 -0.48 -6.78 -18.96
N LYS A 95 -0.51 -8.05 -19.37
CA LYS A 95 -1.70 -8.71 -19.95
C LYS A 95 -2.85 -8.72 -18.95
N GLN A 96 -2.59 -9.06 -17.68
CA GLN A 96 -3.61 -9.06 -16.63
C GLN A 96 -4.16 -7.65 -16.36
N LEU A 97 -3.33 -6.60 -16.40
CA LEU A 97 -3.78 -5.21 -16.29
C LEU A 97 -4.66 -4.78 -17.47
N ALA A 98 -4.30 -5.18 -18.69
CA ALA A 98 -5.05 -4.86 -19.90
C ALA A 98 -6.43 -5.53 -19.93
N SER A 99 -6.53 -6.78 -19.44
CA SER A 99 -7.78 -7.53 -19.33
C SER A 99 -8.68 -7.10 -18.14
N GLY A 100 -8.21 -6.18 -17.30
CA GLY A 100 -8.95 -5.72 -16.12
C GLY A 100 -8.97 -6.71 -14.92
N VAL A 101 -8.35 -7.88 -15.05
CA VAL A 101 -8.25 -8.89 -13.97
C VAL A 101 -7.09 -8.57 -13.02
N GLY A 102 -6.07 -7.86 -13.51
CA GLY A 102 -4.85 -7.55 -12.78
C GLY A 102 -5.05 -6.53 -11.65
N LYS A 103 -4.34 -6.74 -10.54
CA LYS A 103 -4.31 -5.80 -9.42
C LYS A 103 -3.62 -4.50 -9.84
N SER A 104 -4.17 -3.34 -9.49
CA SER A 104 -3.57 -2.02 -9.80
C SER A 104 -2.13 -1.87 -9.32
N VAL A 105 -1.74 -2.56 -8.25
CA VAL A 105 -0.37 -2.57 -7.70
C VAL A 105 0.66 -3.18 -8.67
N TYR A 106 0.25 -3.92 -9.69
CA TYR A 106 1.16 -4.46 -10.71
C TYR A 106 1.90 -3.36 -11.47
N LYS A 107 1.32 -2.16 -11.59
CA LYS A 107 2.02 -0.98 -12.15
C LYS A 107 3.26 -0.62 -11.32
N ASP A 108 3.14 -0.70 -9.99
CA ASP A 108 4.24 -0.43 -9.07
C ASP A 108 5.28 -1.55 -9.12
N TYR A 109 4.84 -2.83 -9.23
CA TYR A 109 5.75 -3.96 -9.36
C TYR A 109 6.54 -3.91 -10.67
N ILE A 110 5.90 -3.62 -11.79
CA ILE A 110 6.56 -3.45 -13.10
C ILE A 110 7.60 -2.34 -13.02
N THR A 111 7.26 -1.22 -12.38
CA THR A 111 8.20 -0.11 -12.17
C THR A 111 9.39 -0.54 -11.31
N ALA A 112 9.15 -1.28 -10.21
CA ALA A 112 10.21 -1.78 -9.34
C ALA A 112 11.12 -2.79 -10.07
N ILE A 113 10.53 -3.70 -10.86
CA ILE A 113 11.30 -4.68 -11.66
C ILE A 113 12.20 -3.95 -12.65
N ARG A 114 11.66 -3.07 -13.47
CA ARG A 114 12.42 -2.38 -14.53
C ARG A 114 13.49 -1.44 -13.99
N LYS A 115 13.17 -0.69 -12.93
CA LYS A 115 14.05 0.37 -12.44
C LYS A 115 15.10 -0.12 -11.44
N TYR A 116 14.82 -1.18 -10.68
CA TYR A 116 15.69 -1.60 -9.60
C TYR A 116 16.14 -3.07 -9.69
N LEU A 117 15.22 -3.99 -10.02
CA LEU A 117 15.53 -5.41 -9.95
C LEU A 117 16.33 -5.88 -11.16
N VAL A 118 15.92 -5.52 -12.37
CA VAL A 118 16.66 -5.90 -13.60
C VAL A 118 18.05 -5.25 -13.67
N PRO A 119 18.25 -3.97 -13.36
CA PRO A 119 19.60 -3.38 -13.33
C PRO A 119 20.57 -4.09 -12.38
N PHE A 120 20.08 -4.62 -11.25
CA PHE A 120 20.94 -5.30 -10.29
C PHE A 120 21.08 -6.80 -10.52
N PHE A 121 19.97 -7.51 -10.73
CA PHE A 121 19.94 -8.97 -10.83
C PHE A 121 19.99 -9.50 -12.26
N GLY A 122 19.76 -8.68 -13.28
CA GLY A 122 19.47 -9.12 -14.65
C GLY A 122 20.45 -10.13 -15.22
N HIS A 123 21.74 -9.95 -14.98
CA HIS A 123 22.81 -10.82 -15.46
C HIS A 123 22.98 -12.13 -14.66
N LYS A 124 22.36 -12.23 -13.47
CA LYS A 124 22.47 -13.38 -12.57
C LYS A 124 21.48 -14.49 -12.96
N PHE A 125 21.82 -15.74 -12.67
CA PHE A 125 20.88 -16.85 -12.77
C PHE A 125 19.95 -16.87 -11.56
N MET A 126 18.70 -17.32 -11.77
CA MET A 126 17.68 -17.34 -10.70
C MET A 126 18.12 -18.15 -9.48
N ASN A 127 18.78 -19.29 -9.69
CA ASN A 127 19.27 -20.17 -8.62
C ASN A 127 20.53 -19.63 -7.90
N SER A 128 21.16 -18.57 -8.40
CA SER A 128 22.29 -17.92 -7.71
C SER A 128 21.87 -16.75 -6.83
N ILE A 129 20.58 -16.39 -6.81
CA ILE A 129 20.08 -15.27 -6.01
C ILE A 129 19.70 -15.79 -4.62
N GLY A 130 20.65 -15.73 -3.70
CA GLY A 130 20.49 -16.12 -2.30
C GLY A 130 20.49 -14.94 -1.35
N TYR A 131 20.72 -15.23 -0.07
CA TYR A 131 20.72 -14.22 0.99
C TYR A 131 21.76 -13.11 0.79
N GLU A 132 22.98 -13.47 0.36
CA GLU A 132 24.06 -12.50 0.14
C GLU A 132 23.71 -11.53 -1.00
N GLU A 133 23.16 -12.03 -2.11
CA GLU A 133 22.71 -11.19 -3.21
C GLU A 133 21.61 -10.23 -2.79
N LEU A 134 20.68 -10.68 -1.94
CA LEU A 134 19.62 -9.81 -1.41
C LEU A 134 20.15 -8.74 -0.47
N LYS A 135 21.19 -9.03 0.31
CA LYS A 135 21.90 -8.07 1.17
C LYS A 135 22.59 -7.01 0.32
N LEU A 136 23.37 -7.43 -0.68
CA LEU A 136 24.05 -6.54 -1.63
C LEU A 136 23.05 -5.67 -2.39
N PHE A 137 21.91 -6.22 -2.81
CA PHE A 137 20.82 -5.44 -3.41
C PHE A 137 20.29 -4.38 -2.44
N GLY A 138 20.14 -4.70 -1.17
CA GLY A 138 19.73 -3.74 -0.15
C GLY A 138 20.64 -2.53 -0.07
N GLU A 139 21.95 -2.74 -0.09
CA GLU A 139 22.98 -1.70 -0.07
C GLU A 139 23.01 -0.90 -1.37
N TRP A 140 23.02 -1.58 -2.51
CA TRP A 140 22.94 -0.95 -3.84
C TRP A 140 21.70 -0.07 -3.98
N ARG A 141 20.53 -0.56 -3.54
CA ARG A 141 19.27 0.17 -3.61
C ARG A 141 19.31 1.47 -2.81
N ILE A 142 19.98 1.49 -1.64
CA ILE A 142 20.15 2.71 -0.83
C ILE A 142 20.97 3.74 -1.60
N LYS A 143 22.05 3.31 -2.26
CA LYS A 143 22.90 4.17 -3.11
C LYS A 143 22.11 4.71 -4.30
N GLU A 144 21.40 3.85 -5.01
CA GLU A 144 20.61 4.22 -6.19
C GLU A 144 19.47 5.20 -5.84
N MET A 145 18.78 4.98 -4.72
CA MET A 145 17.71 5.86 -4.26
C MET A 145 18.23 7.13 -3.56
N LYS A 146 19.54 7.24 -3.29
CA LYS A 146 20.17 8.32 -2.51
C LYS A 146 19.50 8.54 -1.14
N ARG A 147 18.84 7.54 -0.61
CA ARG A 147 18.17 7.54 0.68
C ARG A 147 17.82 6.13 1.15
N LYS A 148 17.72 5.91 2.45
CA LYS A 148 17.17 4.66 2.99
C LYS A 148 15.67 4.56 2.64
N PRO A 149 15.23 3.49 1.94
CA PRO A 149 13.82 3.32 1.59
C PRO A 149 12.98 3.07 2.84
N VAL A 150 11.72 3.53 2.82
CA VAL A 150 10.76 3.19 3.86
C VAL A 150 10.27 1.74 3.70
N ALA A 151 9.81 1.14 4.80
CA ALA A 151 9.40 -0.26 4.84
C ALA A 151 8.34 -0.62 3.76
N SER A 152 7.40 0.26 3.46
CA SER A 152 6.41 0.06 2.39
C SER A 152 7.03 -0.04 1.00
N THR A 153 8.06 0.77 0.71
CA THR A 153 8.81 0.67 -0.56
C THR A 153 9.55 -0.66 -0.65
N VAL A 154 10.19 -1.08 0.47
CA VAL A 154 10.84 -2.40 0.53
C VAL A 154 9.84 -3.52 0.30
N THR A 155 8.66 -3.46 0.94
CA THR A 155 7.58 -4.44 0.71
C THR A 155 7.16 -4.50 -0.75
N THR A 156 6.99 -3.37 -1.44
CA THR A 156 6.65 -3.33 -2.87
C THR A 156 7.73 -4.00 -3.72
N HIS A 157 9.01 -3.69 -3.47
CA HIS A 157 10.12 -4.30 -4.20
C HIS A 157 10.23 -5.81 -3.92
N THR A 158 10.03 -6.23 -2.67
CA THR A 158 9.99 -7.66 -2.29
C THR A 158 8.84 -8.40 -2.98
N SER A 159 7.64 -7.82 -3.00
CA SER A 159 6.51 -8.41 -3.68
C SER A 159 6.73 -8.50 -5.20
N ALA A 160 7.37 -7.49 -5.79
CA ALA A 160 7.75 -7.51 -7.20
C ALA A 160 8.78 -8.61 -7.50
N LEU A 161 9.79 -8.78 -6.63
CA LEU A 161 10.81 -9.82 -6.74
C LEU A 161 10.18 -11.22 -6.59
N ASN A 162 9.27 -11.40 -5.63
CA ASN A 162 8.54 -12.66 -5.45
C ASN A 162 7.73 -13.03 -6.71
N ARG A 163 7.09 -12.06 -7.40
CA ARG A 163 6.42 -12.35 -8.68
C ARG A 163 7.37 -12.87 -9.76
N VAL A 164 8.63 -12.44 -9.77
CA VAL A 164 9.66 -12.99 -10.67
C VAL A 164 10.07 -14.40 -10.24
N PHE A 165 10.23 -14.65 -8.94
CA PHE A 165 10.49 -15.99 -8.42
C PHE A 165 9.33 -16.95 -8.71
N ASP A 166 8.08 -16.53 -8.47
CA ASP A 166 6.89 -17.34 -8.77
C ASP A 166 6.87 -17.76 -10.25
N CYS A 167 7.14 -16.81 -11.16
CA CYS A 167 7.23 -17.05 -12.58
C CYS A 167 8.32 -18.11 -12.95
N ALA A 168 9.46 -18.10 -12.23
CA ALA A 168 10.51 -19.11 -12.42
C ALA A 168 10.10 -20.47 -11.88
N VAL A 169 9.43 -20.53 -10.74
CA VAL A 169 8.95 -21.77 -10.11
C VAL A 169 7.88 -22.43 -10.97
N GLU A 170 6.87 -21.68 -11.40
CA GLU A 170 5.79 -22.15 -12.27
C GLU A 170 6.30 -22.77 -13.59
N ARG A 171 7.44 -22.29 -14.09
CA ARG A 171 8.09 -22.80 -15.32
C ARG A 171 9.14 -23.86 -15.07
N GLY A 172 9.33 -24.29 -13.82
CA GLY A 172 10.32 -25.32 -13.47
C GLY A 172 11.78 -24.87 -13.64
N TRP A 173 12.08 -23.57 -13.54
CA TRP A 173 13.45 -23.03 -13.62
C TRP A 173 14.06 -22.75 -12.25
N LEU A 174 13.25 -22.86 -11.20
CA LEU A 174 13.64 -22.72 -9.80
C LEU A 174 12.75 -23.62 -8.95
N ALA A 175 13.30 -24.30 -7.95
CA ALA A 175 12.48 -25.01 -6.97
C ALA A 175 11.97 -24.04 -5.92
N HIS A 176 10.79 -24.30 -5.36
CA HIS A 176 10.20 -23.45 -4.31
C HIS A 176 11.11 -23.36 -3.08
N SER A 177 11.82 -24.43 -2.74
CA SER A 177 12.80 -24.48 -1.65
C SER A 177 14.00 -23.56 -1.86
N GLN A 178 14.30 -23.16 -3.09
CA GLN A 178 15.40 -22.25 -3.43
C GLN A 178 15.00 -20.77 -3.36
N VAL A 179 13.70 -20.45 -3.21
CA VAL A 179 13.24 -19.06 -3.10
C VAL A 179 13.66 -18.49 -1.74
N PRO A 180 14.52 -17.45 -1.70
CA PRO A 180 15.02 -16.92 -0.43
C PRO A 180 13.95 -16.14 0.32
N LYS A 181 13.90 -16.30 1.64
CA LYS A 181 13.03 -15.48 2.51
C LYS A 181 13.59 -14.07 2.63
N ILE A 182 12.81 -13.08 2.24
CA ILE A 182 13.24 -11.68 2.19
C ILE A 182 12.75 -10.94 3.44
N LYS A 183 13.69 -10.44 4.24
CA LYS A 183 13.39 -9.60 5.42
C LYS A 183 13.21 -8.14 5.00
N ASN A 184 12.22 -7.47 5.59
CA ASN A 184 12.03 -6.04 5.36
C ASN A 184 12.96 -5.23 6.28
N THR A 185 13.96 -4.59 5.69
CA THR A 185 14.96 -3.74 6.37
C THR A 185 14.71 -2.24 6.18
N GLY A 186 13.53 -1.88 5.68
CA GLY A 186 13.15 -0.49 5.40
C GLY A 186 13.01 0.35 6.68
N ALA A 187 13.19 1.67 6.52
CA ALA A 187 12.95 2.60 7.62
C ALA A 187 11.46 2.60 8.00
N LYS A 188 11.17 2.78 9.29
CA LYS A 188 9.80 2.96 9.76
C LYS A 188 9.21 4.21 9.09
N GLY A 189 8.05 4.06 8.47
CA GLY A 189 7.34 5.18 7.85
C GLY A 189 6.82 6.15 8.92
N THR A 190 6.73 7.43 8.59
CA THR A 190 6.08 8.42 9.45
C THR A 190 4.57 8.25 9.36
N VAL A 191 3.90 8.15 10.50
CA VAL A 191 2.44 8.20 10.58
C VAL A 191 2.01 9.64 10.33
N ARG A 192 1.04 9.85 9.45
CA ARG A 192 0.46 11.18 9.21
C ARG A 192 -0.47 11.51 10.36
N GLU A 193 -0.16 12.57 11.08
CA GLU A 193 -0.93 12.97 12.26
C GLU A 193 -2.32 13.50 11.88
N ALA A 194 -3.27 13.31 12.79
CA ALA A 194 -4.56 13.98 12.79
C ALA A 194 -4.41 15.48 13.09
N LEU A 195 -5.41 16.27 12.73
CA LEU A 195 -5.55 17.63 13.25
C LEU A 195 -6.04 17.57 14.71
N THR A 196 -5.48 18.41 15.56
CA THR A 196 -6.01 18.65 16.91
C THR A 196 -7.33 19.44 16.82
N LYS A 197 -8.10 19.48 17.91
CA LYS A 197 -9.33 20.30 17.96
C LYS A 197 -9.06 21.79 17.70
N SER A 198 -7.95 22.32 18.22
CA SER A 198 -7.54 23.72 18.01
C SER A 198 -7.14 23.98 16.55
N GLU A 199 -6.29 23.12 15.97
CA GLU A 199 -5.90 23.23 14.55
C GLU A 199 -7.13 23.11 13.62
N TYR A 200 -8.06 22.21 13.91
CA TYR A 200 -9.28 22.07 13.12
C TYR A 200 -10.18 23.30 13.24
N LYS A 201 -10.34 23.88 14.44
CA LYS A 201 -11.06 25.14 14.65
C LYS A 201 -10.40 26.30 13.89
N GLN A 202 -9.08 26.44 13.98
CA GLN A 202 -8.31 27.43 13.22
C GLN A 202 -8.53 27.26 11.72
N LEU A 203 -8.43 26.05 11.19
CA LEU A 203 -8.62 25.73 9.77
C LEU A 203 -10.04 26.11 9.30
N THR A 204 -11.08 25.69 10.05
CA THR A 204 -12.48 25.95 9.69
C THR A 204 -12.83 27.42 9.74
N SER A 205 -12.29 28.18 10.68
CA SER A 205 -12.46 29.64 10.78
C SER A 205 -11.71 30.39 9.67
N TYR A 206 -10.56 29.86 9.21
CA TYR A 206 -9.75 30.51 8.17
C TYR A 206 -10.30 30.28 6.76
N MET A 207 -10.88 29.10 6.48
CA MET A 207 -11.30 28.67 5.14
C MET A 207 -12.27 29.65 4.43
N PRO A 208 -13.31 30.22 5.06
CA PRO A 208 -14.23 31.10 4.35
C PRO A 208 -13.55 32.32 3.71
N ALA A 209 -12.77 33.07 4.46
CA ALA A 209 -12.04 34.23 3.95
C ALA A 209 -10.94 33.81 2.93
N TRP A 210 -10.31 32.66 3.13
CA TRP A 210 -9.30 32.16 2.20
C TRP A 210 -9.88 31.77 0.84
N CYS A 211 -11.11 31.24 0.79
CA CYS A 211 -11.80 30.95 -0.48
C CYS A 211 -11.96 32.22 -1.30
N LEU A 212 -12.39 33.31 -0.70
CA LEU A 212 -12.63 34.60 -1.39
C LEU A 212 -11.36 35.25 -1.92
N ARG A 213 -10.19 34.93 -1.36
CA ARG A 213 -8.88 35.45 -1.82
C ARG A 213 -8.29 34.73 -3.04
N GLY A 214 -9.09 34.00 -3.79
CA GLY A 214 -8.66 33.36 -5.04
C GLY A 214 -8.33 34.39 -6.11
N ARG A 215 -7.16 34.30 -6.76
CA ARG A 215 -6.73 35.26 -7.80
C ARG A 215 -7.53 35.11 -9.12
N THR A 216 -8.11 33.95 -9.36
CA THR A 216 -8.90 33.64 -10.54
C THR A 216 -10.19 32.93 -10.16
N PRO A 217 -11.27 33.04 -10.95
CA PRO A 217 -12.52 32.29 -10.70
C PRO A 217 -12.29 30.81 -10.45
N LYS A 218 -11.47 30.16 -11.26
CA LYS A 218 -11.11 28.73 -11.09
C LYS A 218 -10.42 28.45 -9.75
N THR A 219 -9.59 29.38 -9.24
CA THR A 219 -8.96 29.24 -7.92
C THR A 219 -9.99 29.34 -6.82
N VAL A 220 -10.97 30.23 -6.94
CA VAL A 220 -12.08 30.36 -5.97
C VAL A 220 -12.88 29.07 -5.93
N GLU A 221 -13.33 28.58 -7.10
CA GLU A 221 -14.07 27.31 -7.21
C GLU A 221 -13.32 26.12 -6.59
N MET A 222 -12.01 26.01 -6.87
CA MET A 222 -11.16 24.96 -6.30
C MET A 222 -11.04 25.05 -4.78
N ARG A 223 -10.95 26.27 -4.22
CA ARG A 223 -10.88 26.49 -2.79
C ARG A 223 -12.21 26.20 -2.10
N GLU A 224 -13.31 26.62 -2.70
CA GLU A 224 -14.65 26.32 -2.21
C GLU A 224 -14.95 24.81 -2.22
N LEU A 225 -14.60 24.12 -3.32
CA LEU A 225 -14.72 22.67 -3.40
C LEU A 225 -13.88 22.00 -2.32
N LEU A 226 -12.62 22.44 -2.15
CA LEU A 226 -11.74 21.88 -1.12
C LEU A 226 -12.29 22.12 0.30
N ARG A 227 -12.87 23.29 0.59
CA ARG A 227 -13.49 23.58 1.89
C ARG A 227 -14.55 22.54 2.25
N ASP A 228 -15.50 22.33 1.34
CA ASP A 228 -16.59 21.39 1.59
C ASP A 228 -16.11 19.94 1.57
N TYR A 229 -15.13 19.63 0.74
CA TYR A 229 -14.45 18.33 0.74
C TYR A 229 -13.80 18.01 2.10
N ILE A 230 -13.04 18.94 2.68
CA ILE A 230 -12.43 18.79 4.01
C ILE A 230 -13.50 18.54 5.06
N LEU A 231 -14.55 19.36 5.08
CA LEU A 231 -15.62 19.28 6.07
C LEU A 231 -16.37 17.94 5.97
N ILE A 232 -16.63 17.43 4.76
CA ILE A 232 -17.26 16.14 4.56
C ILE A 232 -16.33 15.00 5.02
N LEU A 233 -15.05 15.02 4.66
CA LEU A 233 -14.11 13.97 5.07
C LEU A 233 -13.96 13.85 6.59
N VAL A 234 -13.91 14.99 7.30
CA VAL A 234 -13.80 15.00 8.77
C VAL A 234 -15.12 14.63 9.47
N ASN A 235 -16.26 14.68 8.77
CA ASN A 235 -17.57 14.32 9.33
C ASN A 235 -18.11 12.96 8.86
N THR A 236 -17.34 12.23 8.04
CA THR A 236 -17.75 10.91 7.52
C THR A 236 -16.68 9.84 7.68
N GLY A 237 -15.41 10.21 7.82
CA GLY A 237 -14.29 9.27 7.81
C GLY A 237 -14.05 8.57 6.48
N ILE A 238 -14.69 9.01 5.38
CA ILE A 238 -14.50 8.48 4.03
C ILE A 238 -13.04 8.62 3.58
N ARG A 239 -12.53 7.65 2.80
CA ARG A 239 -11.15 7.74 2.27
C ARG A 239 -11.05 8.80 1.20
N HIS A 240 -10.04 9.67 1.34
CA HIS A 240 -9.64 10.54 0.24
C HIS A 240 -9.26 9.72 -1.01
N GLY A 241 -9.60 10.24 -2.18
CA GLY A 241 -9.28 9.62 -3.46
C GLY A 241 -10.38 8.67 -3.92
N THR A 242 -10.17 7.35 -3.84
CA THR A 242 -11.08 6.38 -4.47
C THR A 242 -12.52 6.43 -3.95
N GLU A 243 -12.74 6.53 -2.63
CA GLU A 243 -14.11 6.56 -2.09
C GLU A 243 -14.76 7.93 -2.29
N ALA A 244 -14.11 9.01 -1.82
CA ALA A 244 -14.71 10.35 -1.89
C ALA A 244 -14.85 10.86 -3.33
N MET A 245 -13.79 10.72 -4.16
CA MET A 245 -13.81 11.27 -5.52
C MET A 245 -14.73 10.47 -6.47
N SER A 246 -15.13 9.25 -6.13
CA SER A 246 -16.11 8.48 -6.89
C SER A 246 -17.54 8.61 -6.40
N LEU A 247 -17.76 9.32 -5.27
CA LEU A 247 -19.08 9.49 -4.69
C LEU A 247 -20.00 10.28 -5.64
N LYS A 248 -21.18 9.73 -5.88
CA LYS A 248 -22.23 10.32 -6.71
C LYS A 248 -23.46 10.63 -5.88
N TRP A 249 -24.28 11.56 -6.33
CA TRP A 249 -25.52 11.91 -5.64
C TRP A 249 -26.45 10.71 -5.43
N ARG A 250 -26.49 9.75 -6.36
CA ARG A 250 -27.26 8.49 -6.22
C ARG A 250 -26.79 7.59 -5.08
N ASP A 251 -25.59 7.81 -4.57
CA ASP A 251 -24.99 7.00 -3.51
C ASP A 251 -25.28 7.57 -2.10
N ILE A 252 -26.09 8.64 -2.03
CA ILE A 252 -26.48 9.32 -0.81
C ILE A 252 -27.97 9.14 -0.61
N ASN A 253 -28.39 8.70 0.59
CA ASN A 253 -29.77 8.49 0.95
C ASN A 253 -30.02 8.98 2.38
N TYR A 254 -31.31 9.09 2.75
CA TYR A 254 -31.70 9.17 4.15
C TYR A 254 -31.97 7.77 4.70
N HIS A 255 -31.43 7.49 5.86
CA HIS A 255 -31.77 6.35 6.71
C HIS A 255 -32.57 6.86 7.91
N SER A 256 -33.68 6.23 8.22
CA SER A 256 -34.53 6.59 9.38
C SER A 256 -34.38 5.55 10.48
N ALA A 257 -34.06 5.99 11.68
CA ALA A 257 -34.03 5.14 12.86
C ALA A 257 -34.52 5.95 14.08
N ASN A 258 -35.31 5.35 14.92
CA ASN A 258 -35.86 5.95 16.16
C ASN A 258 -36.49 7.34 15.96
N GLY A 259 -37.23 7.53 14.84
CA GLY A 259 -37.89 8.80 14.53
C GLY A 259 -36.96 9.89 13.95
N GLU A 260 -35.69 9.67 13.90
CA GLU A 260 -34.72 10.62 13.33
C GLU A 260 -34.20 10.19 11.95
N ARG A 261 -33.75 11.15 11.16
CA ARG A 261 -33.15 10.93 9.83
C ARG A 261 -31.65 11.17 9.85
N TYR A 262 -30.94 10.24 9.26
CA TYR A 262 -29.48 10.27 9.13
C TYR A 262 -29.09 10.20 7.65
N LEU A 263 -28.04 10.90 7.26
CA LEU A 263 -27.47 10.74 5.93
C LEU A 263 -26.61 9.46 5.88
N GLU A 264 -26.98 8.57 4.99
CA GLU A 264 -26.27 7.35 4.66
C GLU A 264 -25.55 7.53 3.32
N LEU A 265 -24.27 7.24 3.28
CA LEU A 265 -23.44 7.26 2.07
C LEU A 265 -22.97 5.85 1.74
N THR A 266 -23.25 5.41 0.50
CA THR A 266 -22.69 4.17 -0.05
C THR A 266 -21.39 4.48 -0.78
N VAL A 267 -20.29 3.90 -0.35
CA VAL A 267 -18.97 4.13 -0.94
C VAL A 267 -18.35 2.84 -1.49
N ASN A 268 -17.59 2.96 -2.57
CA ASN A 268 -16.90 1.81 -3.16
C ASN A 268 -15.43 1.85 -2.73
N GLY A 269 -15.07 1.03 -1.75
CA GLY A 269 -13.74 0.93 -1.20
C GLY A 269 -12.88 -0.14 -1.87
N LYS A 270 -11.68 -0.34 -1.35
CA LYS A 270 -10.72 -1.34 -1.85
C LYS A 270 -11.24 -2.79 -1.74
N VAL A 271 -12.11 -3.05 -0.77
CA VAL A 271 -12.63 -4.39 -0.43
C VAL A 271 -14.10 -4.56 -0.89
N GLY A 272 -14.64 -3.58 -1.61
CA GLY A 272 -16.03 -3.59 -2.08
C GLY A 272 -16.85 -2.41 -1.58
N LYS A 273 -18.16 -2.47 -1.82
CA LYS A 273 -19.13 -1.45 -1.36
C LYS A 273 -19.36 -1.57 0.13
N ARG A 274 -19.50 -0.43 0.80
CA ARG A 274 -19.96 -0.32 2.18
C ARG A 274 -20.82 0.92 2.37
N THR A 275 -21.66 0.92 3.36
CA THR A 275 -22.40 2.09 3.81
C THR A 275 -21.73 2.72 5.02
N LEU A 276 -21.92 4.00 5.19
CA LEU A 276 -21.49 4.77 6.36
C LEU A 276 -22.53 5.84 6.69
N ILE A 277 -22.61 6.21 7.97
CA ILE A 277 -23.48 7.28 8.44
C ILE A 277 -22.65 8.55 8.61
N ALA A 278 -23.12 9.65 8.06
CA ALA A 278 -22.46 10.94 8.18
C ALA A 278 -22.94 11.70 9.43
N ASN A 279 -22.04 12.48 10.04
CA ASN A 279 -22.45 13.43 11.07
C ASN A 279 -23.44 14.46 10.49
N HIS A 280 -24.42 14.92 11.28
CA HIS A 280 -25.52 15.79 10.84
C HIS A 280 -25.07 17.02 10.04
N ASN A 281 -23.98 17.67 10.41
CA ASN A 281 -23.45 18.83 9.68
C ASN A 281 -23.09 18.56 8.22
N THR A 282 -22.90 17.29 7.83
CA THR A 282 -22.55 16.89 6.47
C THR A 282 -23.61 17.32 5.46
N GLU A 283 -24.86 17.33 5.85
CA GLU A 283 -25.97 17.78 5.00
C GLU A 283 -25.81 19.23 4.54
N ILE A 284 -25.37 20.12 5.44
CA ILE A 284 -25.10 21.53 5.12
C ILE A 284 -24.04 21.66 4.03
N TYR A 285 -22.99 20.84 4.11
CA TYR A 285 -21.88 20.89 3.16
C TYR A 285 -22.29 20.29 1.80
N LEU A 286 -23.09 19.25 1.80
CA LEU A 286 -23.62 18.66 0.59
C LEU A 286 -24.62 19.60 -0.11
N LYS A 287 -25.48 20.29 0.63
CA LYS A 287 -26.37 21.33 0.09
C LYS A 287 -25.59 22.45 -0.58
N ARG A 288 -24.46 22.90 0.00
CA ARG A 288 -23.59 23.89 -0.66
C ARG A 288 -22.99 23.39 -1.95
N LEU A 289 -22.60 22.10 -2.00
CA LEU A 289 -22.10 21.48 -3.24
C LEU A 289 -23.21 21.36 -4.31
N GLN A 290 -24.44 21.02 -3.89
CA GLN A 290 -25.60 20.98 -4.76
C GLN A 290 -25.88 22.35 -5.39
N MET A 291 -25.93 23.42 -4.58
CA MET A 291 -26.21 24.78 -5.02
C MET A 291 -25.17 25.35 -6.00
N ARG A 292 -23.96 24.80 -6.02
CA ARG A 292 -22.92 25.15 -7.01
C ARG A 292 -23.04 24.38 -8.33
N GLN A 293 -23.96 23.44 -8.44
CA GLN A 293 -24.22 22.69 -9.68
C GLN A 293 -25.55 23.19 -10.26
N PRO A 294 -25.56 24.04 -11.32
CA PRO A 294 -26.74 24.79 -11.77
C PRO A 294 -27.98 23.92 -12.03
N GLU A 295 -27.79 22.74 -12.61
CA GLU A 295 -28.90 21.82 -12.89
C GLU A 295 -29.49 21.19 -11.62
N LEU A 296 -28.67 20.98 -10.61
CA LEU A 296 -29.08 20.37 -9.34
C LEU A 296 -29.60 21.41 -8.35
N ALA A 297 -29.18 22.65 -8.46
CA ALA A 297 -29.62 23.76 -7.60
C ALA A 297 -31.13 24.05 -7.74
N LYS A 298 -31.74 23.68 -8.88
CA LYS A 298 -33.19 23.82 -9.13
C LYS A 298 -34.05 22.84 -8.31
N LEU A 299 -33.44 21.81 -7.71
CA LEU A 299 -34.13 20.78 -6.96
C LEU A 299 -34.03 21.05 -5.44
N SER A 300 -35.04 20.64 -4.69
CA SER A 300 -34.85 20.48 -3.24
C SER A 300 -33.82 19.36 -2.98
N PHE A 301 -33.10 19.45 -1.87
CA PHE A 301 -32.09 18.42 -1.53
C PHE A 301 -32.72 17.02 -1.42
N GLU A 302 -33.91 16.95 -0.88
CA GLU A 302 -34.68 15.69 -0.76
C GLU A 302 -35.06 15.14 -2.14
N ALA A 303 -35.56 16.01 -3.05
CA ALA A 303 -35.86 15.62 -4.42
C ALA A 303 -34.63 15.15 -5.20
N LEU A 304 -33.49 15.77 -4.98
CA LEU A 304 -32.20 15.33 -5.56
C LEU A 304 -31.87 13.91 -5.14
N LEU A 305 -31.93 13.61 -3.84
CA LEU A 305 -31.59 12.28 -3.32
C LEU A 305 -32.58 11.22 -3.83
N LYS A 306 -33.90 11.53 -3.84
CA LYS A 306 -34.94 10.62 -4.38
C LYS A 306 -34.73 10.30 -5.86
N ARG A 307 -34.27 11.28 -6.68
CA ARG A 307 -34.01 11.08 -8.12
C ARG A 307 -32.77 10.23 -8.42
N ARG A 308 -31.93 9.93 -7.42
CA ARG A 308 -30.72 9.09 -7.55
C ARG A 308 -29.83 9.51 -8.73
N VAL A 309 -29.55 10.80 -8.85
CA VAL A 309 -28.82 11.39 -9.96
C VAL A 309 -27.39 10.81 -10.06
N ASN A 310 -26.99 10.41 -11.27
CA ASN A 310 -25.68 9.76 -11.52
C ASN A 310 -24.54 10.77 -11.73
N GLU A 311 -24.61 11.97 -11.14
CA GLU A 311 -23.58 12.99 -11.21
C GLU A 311 -22.63 12.92 -10.02
N PRO A 312 -21.31 13.26 -10.21
CA PRO A 312 -20.35 13.34 -9.10
C PRO A 312 -20.75 14.41 -8.09
N VAL A 313 -20.55 14.11 -6.80
CA VAL A 313 -20.75 15.08 -5.71
C VAL A 313 -19.69 16.17 -5.75
N PHE A 314 -18.42 15.79 -5.93
CA PHE A 314 -17.28 16.71 -5.93
C PHE A 314 -16.93 17.18 -7.34
N LYS A 315 -17.66 18.20 -7.78
CA LYS A 315 -17.58 18.83 -9.10
C LYS A 315 -17.40 20.34 -8.91
N LEU A 316 -16.63 20.99 -9.76
CA LEU A 316 -16.51 22.45 -9.79
C LEU A 316 -17.82 23.09 -10.27
N ALA A 317 -18.04 24.36 -9.96
CA ALA A 317 -19.19 25.11 -10.46
C ALA A 317 -19.20 25.18 -12.00
N SER A 318 -18.04 25.22 -12.62
CA SER A 318 -17.86 25.11 -14.08
C SER A 318 -18.29 23.77 -14.69
N GLY A 319 -18.63 22.77 -13.86
CA GLY A 319 -18.98 21.43 -14.32
C GLY A 319 -17.78 20.47 -14.45
N GLU A 320 -16.56 20.96 -14.37
CA GLU A 320 -15.36 20.12 -14.43
C GLU A 320 -15.22 19.26 -13.15
N THR A 321 -14.74 18.02 -13.33
CA THR A 321 -14.28 17.18 -12.21
C THR A 321 -12.77 17.37 -12.03
N THR A 322 -12.33 17.53 -10.78
CA THR A 322 -10.90 17.63 -10.48
C THR A 322 -10.47 16.50 -9.54
N ARG A 323 -9.32 15.91 -9.83
CA ARG A 323 -8.65 14.95 -8.94
C ARG A 323 -7.49 15.59 -8.17
N ASN A 324 -7.15 16.85 -8.48
CA ASN A 324 -5.96 17.51 -7.95
C ASN A 324 -6.27 18.49 -6.81
N LEU A 325 -6.91 18.01 -5.73
CA LEU A 325 -7.10 18.78 -4.50
C LEU A 325 -5.84 18.83 -3.62
N ILE A 326 -4.82 18.01 -3.90
CA ILE A 326 -3.62 17.89 -3.04
C ILE A 326 -2.83 19.20 -3.04
N GLY A 327 -2.63 19.82 -4.19
CA GLY A 327 -1.92 21.11 -4.32
C GLY A 327 -2.65 22.22 -3.58
N THR A 328 -3.96 22.32 -3.78
CA THR A 328 -4.81 23.31 -3.12
C THR A 328 -4.83 23.10 -1.60
N PHE A 329 -4.85 21.86 -1.12
CA PHE A 329 -4.76 21.53 0.30
C PHE A 329 -3.42 21.93 0.89
N ARG A 330 -2.30 21.69 0.23
CA ARG A 330 -0.97 22.13 0.68
C ARG A 330 -0.89 23.64 0.83
N ASN A 331 -1.47 24.38 -0.12
CA ASN A 331 -1.54 25.84 -0.04
C ASN A 331 -2.37 26.28 1.18
N LEU A 332 -3.54 25.67 1.39
CA LEU A 332 -4.37 25.97 2.56
C LEU A 332 -3.63 25.73 3.88
N MET A 333 -2.95 24.58 4.03
CA MET A 333 -2.20 24.25 5.24
C MET A 333 -1.05 25.22 5.51
N ARG A 334 -0.35 25.65 4.45
CA ARG A 334 0.70 26.69 4.54
C ARG A 334 0.10 28.06 4.89
N ASP A 335 -0.92 28.49 4.18
CA ASP A 335 -1.51 29.81 4.28
C ASP A 335 -2.25 30.01 5.62
N SER A 336 -2.81 28.93 6.19
CA SER A 336 -3.40 28.92 7.54
C SER A 336 -2.37 28.86 8.68
N GLY A 337 -1.08 28.67 8.37
CA GLY A 337 0.00 28.57 9.35
C GLY A 337 0.10 27.24 10.09
N ILE A 338 -0.82 26.27 9.85
CA ILE A 338 -0.86 25.00 10.59
C ILE A 338 0.38 24.14 10.34
N ASP A 339 0.89 24.12 9.10
CA ASP A 339 2.08 23.34 8.71
C ASP A 339 3.34 24.22 8.51
N LYS A 340 3.34 25.46 8.97
CA LYS A 340 4.42 26.42 8.71
C LYS A 340 5.78 25.91 9.19
N ASP A 341 5.83 25.44 10.42
CA ASP A 341 7.07 25.00 11.09
C ASP A 341 7.30 23.49 11.06
N ARG A 342 6.48 22.72 10.30
CA ARG A 342 6.60 21.29 10.22
C ARG A 342 7.57 20.84 9.13
N LEU A 343 8.38 19.83 9.43
CA LEU A 343 9.21 19.17 8.44
C LEU A 343 8.34 18.58 7.32
N ALA A 344 8.89 18.46 6.11
CA ALA A 344 8.15 17.97 4.93
C ALA A 344 7.46 16.61 5.15
N LYS A 345 8.10 15.72 5.95
CA LYS A 345 7.58 14.39 6.31
C LYS A 345 6.43 14.42 7.34
N GLU A 346 6.29 15.52 8.10
CA GLU A 346 5.30 15.70 9.16
C GLU A 346 4.09 16.52 8.70
N LYS A 347 4.15 17.08 7.49
CA LYS A 347 3.06 17.89 6.93
C LYS A 347 1.79 17.06 6.74
N ARG A 348 0.67 17.69 7.05
CA ARG A 348 -0.67 17.11 6.87
C ARG A 348 -0.94 16.81 5.39
N SER A 349 -1.77 15.84 5.15
CA SER A 349 -2.28 15.48 3.83
C SER A 349 -3.79 15.29 3.88
N LEU A 350 -4.44 15.19 2.73
CA LEU A 350 -5.87 14.91 2.69
C LEU A 350 -6.24 13.60 3.42
N TYR A 351 -5.31 12.65 3.52
CA TYR A 351 -5.53 11.42 4.31
C TYR A 351 -5.54 11.69 5.82
N SER A 352 -4.87 12.75 6.30
CA SER A 352 -4.91 13.19 7.70
C SER A 352 -6.33 13.55 8.16
N LEU A 353 -7.22 13.96 7.25
CA LEU A 353 -8.62 14.28 7.57
C LEU A 353 -9.39 13.04 8.05
N ARG A 354 -9.10 11.88 7.49
CA ARG A 354 -9.66 10.62 7.96
C ARG A 354 -9.11 10.23 9.33
N HIS A 355 -7.83 10.50 9.59
CA HIS A 355 -7.26 10.35 10.93
C HIS A 355 -7.91 11.33 11.91
N THR A 356 -8.20 12.57 11.48
CA THR A 356 -8.91 13.56 12.29
C THR A 356 -10.32 13.11 12.67
N TYR A 357 -11.08 12.52 11.72
CA TYR A 357 -12.38 11.93 12.01
C TYR A 357 -12.29 10.86 13.10
N ALA A 358 -11.41 9.88 12.92
CA ALA A 358 -11.24 8.80 13.91
C ALA A 358 -10.83 9.32 15.28
N HIS A 359 -9.88 10.25 15.30
CA HIS A 359 -9.43 10.89 16.55
C HIS A 359 -10.59 11.61 17.26
N PHE A 360 -11.43 12.35 16.54
CA PHE A 360 -12.55 13.06 17.12
C PHE A 360 -13.64 12.11 17.61
N GLU A 361 -13.97 11.05 16.89
CA GLU A 361 -14.98 10.07 17.34
C GLU A 361 -14.51 9.31 18.59
N LEU A 362 -13.25 8.92 18.66
CA LEU A 362 -12.67 8.32 19.87
C LEU A 362 -12.65 9.27 21.05
N LEU A 363 -12.35 10.57 20.83
CA LEU A 363 -12.43 11.59 21.88
C LEU A 363 -13.85 11.89 22.35
N ARG A 364 -14.85 11.73 21.47
CA ARG A 364 -16.27 11.91 21.83
C ARG A 364 -16.80 10.74 22.64
N GLY A 365 -16.22 9.54 22.47
CA GLY A 365 -16.62 8.34 23.18
C GLY A 365 -18.03 7.85 22.89
N ARG A 366 -18.61 8.24 21.74
CA ARG A 366 -19.98 7.88 21.35
C ARG A 366 -20.07 6.53 20.66
N VAL A 367 -18.97 6.08 20.10
CA VAL A 367 -18.89 4.81 19.35
C VAL A 367 -17.72 3.99 19.88
N ASP A 368 -17.88 2.70 19.97
CA ASP A 368 -16.80 1.77 20.29
C ASP A 368 -15.85 1.59 19.10
N VAL A 369 -14.70 0.97 19.36
CA VAL A 369 -13.64 0.80 18.36
C VAL A 369 -14.08 -0.08 17.17
N TYR A 370 -14.94 -1.07 17.43
CA TYR A 370 -15.44 -1.98 16.40
C TYR A 370 -16.40 -1.23 15.46
N THR A 371 -17.36 -0.49 16.02
CA THR A 371 -18.28 0.36 15.27
C THR A 371 -17.51 1.39 14.44
N LEU A 372 -16.48 2.04 15.02
CA LEU A 372 -15.63 2.98 14.30
C LEU A 372 -14.87 2.31 13.15
N ALA A 373 -14.33 1.11 13.38
CA ALA A 373 -13.62 0.36 12.35
C ALA A 373 -14.55 -0.01 11.19
N THR A 374 -15.78 -0.45 11.47
CA THR A 374 -16.82 -0.77 10.49
C THR A 374 -17.21 0.48 9.70
N GLN A 375 -17.55 1.58 10.38
CA GLN A 375 -17.88 2.87 9.80
C GLN A 375 -16.78 3.36 8.84
N MET A 376 -15.53 3.25 9.25
CA MET A 376 -14.39 3.64 8.42
C MET A 376 -14.02 2.58 7.36
N GLY A 377 -14.53 1.36 7.41
CA GLY A 377 -14.12 0.25 6.53
C GLY A 377 -12.62 -0.10 6.70
N THR A 378 -12.20 -0.28 7.94
CA THR A 378 -10.85 -0.69 8.33
C THR A 378 -10.94 -1.77 9.41
N SER A 379 -9.82 -2.30 9.88
CA SER A 379 -9.80 -3.27 10.97
C SER A 379 -9.58 -2.58 12.33
N VAL A 380 -10.05 -3.19 13.40
CA VAL A 380 -9.78 -2.77 14.79
C VAL A 380 -8.27 -2.62 15.03
N LYS A 381 -7.48 -3.58 14.56
CA LYS A 381 -6.02 -3.55 14.63
C LYS A 381 -5.42 -2.27 14.01
N MET A 382 -5.98 -1.77 12.90
CA MET A 382 -5.52 -0.52 12.28
C MET A 382 -5.93 0.70 13.10
N ILE A 383 -7.10 0.68 13.75
CA ILE A 383 -7.49 1.74 14.68
C ILE A 383 -6.53 1.76 15.86
N GLU A 384 -6.25 0.62 16.48
CA GLU A 384 -5.31 0.50 17.59
C GLU A 384 -3.88 0.96 17.23
N GLN A 385 -3.35 0.55 16.08
CA GLN A 385 -2.03 0.95 15.60
C GLN A 385 -1.89 2.47 15.39
N HIS A 386 -2.94 3.12 14.90
CA HIS A 386 -2.88 4.55 14.58
C HIS A 386 -3.35 5.45 15.72
N TYR A 387 -4.19 4.95 16.62
CA TYR A 387 -4.85 5.75 17.65
C TYR A 387 -4.67 5.18 19.08
N GLY A 388 -4.09 3.99 19.24
CA GLY A 388 -3.80 3.38 20.55
C GLY A 388 -2.82 4.18 21.42
N HIS A 389 -2.26 5.27 20.88
CA HIS A 389 -1.41 6.22 21.63
C HIS A 389 -2.22 7.32 22.34
N MET A 390 -3.55 7.26 22.32
CA MET A 390 -4.38 8.21 23.05
C MET A 390 -4.10 8.06 24.55
N LYS A 391 -3.45 9.10 25.12
CA LYS A 391 -3.10 9.11 26.54
C LYS A 391 -4.37 9.14 27.39
N PRO A 392 -4.42 8.46 28.55
CA PRO A 392 -5.55 8.54 29.47
C PRO A 392 -6.00 9.97 29.80
N ARG A 393 -5.06 10.93 29.79
CA ARG A 393 -5.35 12.38 29.92
C ARG A 393 -6.36 12.91 28.90
N MET A 394 -6.36 12.39 27.67
CA MET A 394 -7.28 12.83 26.61
C MET A 394 -8.70 12.28 26.80
N GLN A 395 -8.84 11.24 27.60
CA GLN A 395 -10.09 10.58 27.96
C GLN A 395 -10.42 10.73 29.45
N ALA A 396 -9.79 11.67 30.15
CA ALA A 396 -9.92 11.82 31.59
C ALA A 396 -11.37 11.94 32.06
N GLU A 397 -12.21 12.68 31.33
CA GLU A 397 -13.64 12.85 31.64
C GLU A 397 -14.43 11.54 31.44
N MET A 398 -14.05 10.71 30.44
CA MET A 398 -14.67 9.41 30.23
C MET A 398 -14.24 8.40 31.29
N ILE A 399 -12.98 8.45 31.74
CA ILE A 399 -12.42 7.52 32.72
C ILE A 399 -12.87 7.89 34.13
N ALA A 400 -12.84 9.17 34.47
CA ALA A 400 -13.16 9.67 35.80
C ALA A 400 -14.63 10.02 36.04
N GLY A 401 -15.42 10.09 34.95
CA GLY A 401 -16.78 10.61 34.98
C GLY A 401 -16.83 12.15 35.10
N LYS A 402 -18.02 12.73 34.88
CA LYS A 402 -18.24 14.17 35.11
C LYS A 402 -18.43 14.42 36.62
N ARG A 403 -17.66 15.34 37.18
CA ARG A 403 -17.96 15.81 38.54
C ARG A 403 -19.34 16.49 38.56
N HIS A 404 -20.24 16.00 39.37
CA HIS A 404 -21.48 16.69 39.68
C HIS A 404 -21.17 17.86 40.63
N VAL A 405 -20.62 18.96 40.10
CA VAL A 405 -20.25 20.14 40.87
C VAL A 405 -21.47 20.84 41.49
N ALA A 406 -22.65 20.68 40.90
CA ALA A 406 -23.87 21.35 41.34
C ALA A 406 -24.41 20.85 42.72
N LYS A 407 -24.22 19.60 43.09
CA LYS A 407 -24.75 19.06 44.33
C LYS A 407 -23.85 19.31 45.59
N MET A 408 -22.56 19.52 45.40
CA MET A 408 -21.66 19.80 46.52
C MET A 408 -21.69 21.26 46.94
N ALA A 409 -21.98 22.21 46.04
CA ALA A 409 -22.13 23.63 46.40
C ALA A 409 -23.41 23.91 47.24
N GLU A 410 -24.52 23.19 46.96
CA GLU A 410 -25.76 23.31 47.75
C GLU A 410 -25.62 22.66 49.13
N SER A 411 -24.93 21.51 49.24
CA SER A 411 -24.74 20.87 50.55
C SER A 411 -23.75 21.62 51.43
N ALA A 412 -22.75 22.28 50.87
CA ALA A 412 -21.82 23.18 51.63
C ALA A 412 -22.50 24.48 52.08
N ALA A 413 -23.35 25.06 51.23
CA ALA A 413 -24.11 26.27 51.59
C ALA A 413 -25.19 26.04 52.66
N VAL A 414 -25.69 24.81 52.80
CA VAL A 414 -26.66 24.47 53.88
C VAL A 414 -25.97 24.19 55.20
N ALA A 415 -24.69 23.84 55.21
CA ALA A 415 -23.91 23.54 56.42
C ALA A 415 -23.38 24.79 57.15
N GLU A 416 -23.37 25.95 56.48
CA GLU A 416 -22.82 27.22 57.03
C GLU A 416 -23.86 28.23 57.53
N LYS A 417 -25.09 27.84 57.85
CA LYS A 417 -26.01 28.78 58.56
C LYS A 417 -25.71 28.76 60.04
N PRO A 418 -25.24 29.90 60.63
CA PRO A 418 -24.98 29.98 62.05
C PRO A 418 -26.30 29.90 62.83
N LYS A 419 -26.33 29.05 63.85
CA LYS A 419 -27.40 29.07 64.86
C LYS A 419 -27.39 30.42 65.57
N LEU A 420 -28.38 31.26 65.30
CA LEU A 420 -28.67 32.43 66.12
C LEU A 420 -29.15 31.92 67.47
N GLU A 421 -28.28 32.02 68.48
CA GLU A 421 -28.64 31.93 69.89
C GLU A 421 -29.54 33.10 70.31
N ARG A 422 -30.76 32.73 70.75
CA ARG A 422 -31.60 33.68 71.43
C ARG A 422 -31.02 33.87 72.82
N VAL A 423 -30.48 35.12 73.08
CA VAL A 423 -30.22 35.59 74.41
C VAL A 423 -31.49 36.28 74.90
N LYS A 424 -31.92 35.92 76.16
CA LYS A 424 -33.04 36.45 76.87
C LYS A 424 -32.78 37.91 77.26
#